data_69250d2bc913fabb111373121aae93ab
#
_entry.id   69250d2bc913fabb111373121aae93ab
#
_cell.length_a   1.000
_cell.length_b   1.000
_cell.length_c   1.000
_cell.angle_alpha   90.00
_cell.angle_beta   90.00
_cell.angle_gamma   90.00
#
_symmetry.space_group_name_H-M   'P 1'
#
loop_
_entity.id
_entity.type
_entity.pdbx_description
1 polymer ?
#
loop_
_entity_poly.entity_id
_entity_poly.type
_entity_poly.pdbx_seq_one_letter_code
_entity_poly.pdbx_strand_id
1 'polypeptide(L)'
;TSGIAHAVFNRSDNLTIVVDNSYTSATGGQDILSSKAENPTRSTGHAIERAVRGVGVRWAKTLNRTYDVAGMRDALREALTTKETGPKVLVARSECQLNRQRRVKPQVKAALARGERVVRERFGVDADTCTGDHSCIRLSGCPSLSIKPNPDPLRTDPVATVLDSCVGCGVCGEVSHAAVLCPSFYKARIVTNPTAWDRLRERVRSAVIGWLQRRDAARRAWLAFGD
;
A
#
# COMPACT_ATOMS: atom_id res chain seq x y z
N THR A 1 17.54 -18.30 -9.76
CA THR A 1 17.17 -19.67 -10.18
C THR A 1 18.08 -20.74 -9.62
N SER A 2 19.41 -20.52 -9.49
CA SER A 2 20.34 -21.53 -8.98
C SER A 2 19.96 -22.10 -7.62
N GLY A 3 19.66 -21.26 -6.62
CA GLY A 3 19.22 -21.71 -5.30
C GLY A 3 17.93 -22.55 -5.34
N ILE A 4 16.98 -22.22 -6.22
CA ILE A 4 15.75 -23.00 -6.39
C ILE A 4 16.07 -24.34 -7.08
N ALA A 5 16.95 -24.36 -8.06
CA ALA A 5 17.41 -25.61 -8.70
C ALA A 5 18.09 -26.54 -7.68
N HIS A 6 18.93 -26.01 -6.80
CA HIS A 6 19.53 -26.76 -5.70
C HIS A 6 18.50 -27.30 -4.70
N ALA A 7 17.45 -26.51 -4.39
CA ALA A 7 16.37 -26.98 -3.54
C ALA A 7 15.59 -28.15 -4.19
N VAL A 8 15.38 -28.10 -5.50
CA VAL A 8 14.79 -29.22 -6.27
C VAL A 8 15.72 -30.45 -6.21
N PHE A 9 17.02 -30.26 -6.49
CA PHE A 9 18.02 -31.32 -6.44
C PHE A 9 18.07 -32.01 -5.07
N ASN A 10 18.06 -31.22 -3.98
CA ASN A 10 18.11 -31.72 -2.62
C ASN A 10 16.75 -32.21 -2.10
N ARG A 11 15.69 -32.14 -2.89
CA ARG A 11 14.31 -32.47 -2.49
C ARG A 11 13.86 -31.71 -1.21
N SER A 12 14.33 -30.47 -1.08
CA SER A 12 14.00 -29.64 0.09
C SER A 12 12.52 -29.27 0.07
N ASP A 13 11.84 -29.42 1.19
CA ASP A 13 10.44 -28.98 1.35
C ASP A 13 10.42 -27.59 2.00
N ASN A 14 10.51 -26.56 1.17
CA ASN A 14 10.54 -25.16 1.60
C ASN A 14 9.62 -24.28 0.75
N LEU A 15 9.29 -23.10 1.25
CA LEU A 15 8.59 -22.06 0.52
C LEU A 15 9.54 -20.88 0.27
N THR A 16 9.76 -20.58 -1.01
CA THR A 16 10.53 -19.40 -1.43
C THR A 16 9.59 -18.34 -1.94
N ILE A 17 9.65 -17.13 -1.38
CA ILE A 17 8.91 -15.97 -1.86
C ILE A 17 9.86 -15.15 -2.75
N VAL A 18 9.48 -14.97 -4.01
CA VAL A 18 10.22 -14.15 -4.98
C VAL A 18 9.48 -12.84 -5.16
N VAL A 19 10.11 -11.72 -4.82
CA VAL A 19 9.56 -10.39 -5.07
C VAL A 19 9.91 -9.95 -6.49
N ASP A 20 8.91 -9.86 -7.36
CA ASP A 20 9.04 -9.38 -8.74
C ASP A 20 8.50 -7.95 -8.87
N ASN A 21 9.40 -6.97 -8.84
CA ASN A 21 9.07 -5.56 -9.05
C ASN A 21 9.34 -5.10 -10.50
N SER A 22 9.68 -6.03 -11.40
CA SER A 22 10.05 -5.83 -12.81
C SER A 22 11.37 -5.08 -13.06
N TYR A 23 12.18 -4.84 -12.02
CA TYR A 23 13.45 -4.11 -12.11
C TYR A 23 14.46 -4.64 -11.08
N THR A 24 15.73 -4.25 -11.24
CA THR A 24 16.73 -4.52 -10.22
C THR A 24 16.43 -3.78 -8.92
N SER A 25 16.59 -4.44 -7.78
CA SER A 25 16.33 -3.84 -6.46
C SER A 25 17.44 -2.89 -6.01
N ALA A 26 18.70 -3.21 -6.29
CA ALA A 26 19.85 -2.50 -5.74
C ALA A 26 20.08 -1.12 -6.37
N THR A 27 19.88 -0.99 -7.68
CA THR A 27 20.20 0.23 -8.45
C THR A 27 18.97 0.99 -8.93
N GLY A 28 17.78 0.40 -8.79
CA GLY A 28 16.49 1.03 -9.03
C GLY A 28 16.22 1.41 -10.48
N GLY A 29 15.57 0.52 -11.23
CA GLY A 29 15.03 0.83 -12.55
C GLY A 29 15.78 0.26 -13.73
N GLN A 30 16.78 -0.59 -13.53
CA GLN A 30 17.41 -1.36 -14.62
C GLN A 30 16.54 -2.57 -14.96
N ASP A 31 16.46 -2.87 -16.27
CA ASP A 31 15.73 -4.04 -16.76
C ASP A 31 16.38 -5.35 -16.32
N ILE A 32 15.51 -6.30 -16.01
CA ILE A 32 15.83 -7.69 -15.72
C ILE A 32 15.05 -8.61 -16.66
N LEU A 33 15.31 -9.90 -16.63
CA LEU A 33 14.62 -10.87 -17.48
C LEU A 33 13.08 -10.80 -17.38
N SER A 34 12.51 -10.47 -16.21
CA SER A 34 11.08 -10.37 -16.01
C SER A 34 10.51 -8.97 -16.29
N SER A 35 11.31 -7.99 -16.70
CA SER A 35 10.85 -6.65 -17.05
C SER A 35 9.81 -6.70 -18.16
N LYS A 36 8.77 -5.86 -18.03
CA LYS A 36 7.65 -5.82 -18.99
C LYS A 36 7.95 -4.99 -20.24
N ALA A 37 8.90 -4.06 -20.14
CA ALA A 37 9.27 -3.21 -21.26
C ALA A 37 10.07 -4.01 -22.30
N GLU A 38 9.73 -3.85 -23.57
CA GLU A 38 10.59 -4.33 -24.65
C GLU A 38 11.93 -3.59 -24.60
N ASN A 39 13.01 -4.36 -24.61
CA ASN A 39 14.36 -3.80 -24.61
C ASN A 39 15.07 -4.26 -25.89
N PRO A 40 15.49 -3.34 -26.79
CA PRO A 40 16.08 -3.70 -28.06
C PRO A 40 17.46 -4.38 -27.94
N THR A 41 18.11 -4.21 -26.81
CA THR A 41 19.47 -4.75 -26.57
C THR A 41 19.49 -5.94 -25.60
N ARG A 42 18.36 -6.26 -24.95
CA ARG A 42 18.28 -7.31 -23.94
C ARG A 42 16.98 -8.09 -24.08
N SER A 43 17.05 -9.39 -23.84
CA SER A 43 15.85 -10.23 -23.80
C SER A 43 15.10 -10.01 -22.48
N THR A 44 13.90 -9.49 -22.55
CA THR A 44 13.00 -9.21 -21.41
C THR A 44 11.65 -9.94 -21.59
N GLY A 45 10.74 -9.80 -20.66
CA GLY A 45 9.40 -10.42 -20.73
C GLY A 45 9.34 -11.90 -20.29
N HIS A 46 10.41 -12.40 -19.70
CA HIS A 46 10.48 -13.79 -19.23
C HIS A 46 9.84 -13.91 -17.84
N ALA A 47 8.71 -14.60 -17.76
CA ALA A 47 8.02 -14.82 -16.49
C ALA A 47 8.87 -15.68 -15.53
N ILE A 48 9.05 -15.21 -14.30
CA ILE A 48 9.78 -15.93 -13.25
C ILE A 48 9.14 -17.30 -12.99
N GLU A 49 7.83 -17.39 -13.00
CA GLU A 49 7.10 -18.65 -12.81
C GLU A 49 7.50 -19.70 -13.85
N ARG A 50 7.65 -19.30 -15.12
CA ARG A 50 8.10 -20.21 -16.18
C ARG A 50 9.53 -20.73 -15.90
N ALA A 51 10.42 -19.85 -15.47
CA ALA A 51 11.79 -20.20 -15.16
C ALA A 51 11.90 -21.19 -13.99
N VAL A 52 11.12 -20.98 -12.92
CA VAL A 52 11.16 -21.89 -11.76
C VAL A 52 10.49 -23.23 -12.05
N ARG A 53 9.44 -23.26 -12.87
CA ARG A 53 8.86 -24.52 -13.36
C ARG A 53 9.83 -25.28 -14.25
N GLY A 54 10.62 -24.57 -15.07
CA GLY A 54 11.66 -25.15 -15.92
C GLY A 54 12.78 -25.87 -15.15
N VAL A 55 13.06 -25.48 -13.91
CA VAL A 55 14.02 -26.20 -13.05
C VAL A 55 13.37 -27.26 -12.14
N GLY A 56 12.09 -27.56 -12.33
CA GLY A 56 11.41 -28.69 -11.68
C GLY A 56 10.52 -28.34 -10.49
N VAL A 57 10.23 -27.07 -10.23
CA VAL A 57 9.27 -26.67 -9.20
C VAL A 57 7.85 -27.07 -9.63
N ARG A 58 7.17 -27.87 -8.82
CA ARG A 58 5.79 -28.32 -9.08
C ARG A 58 4.77 -27.28 -8.64
N TRP A 59 4.88 -26.78 -7.43
CA TRP A 59 3.99 -25.74 -6.92
C TRP A 59 4.62 -24.36 -7.13
N ALA A 60 4.07 -23.58 -8.05
CA ALA A 60 4.44 -22.19 -8.29
C ALA A 60 3.17 -21.38 -8.52
N LYS A 61 3.02 -20.27 -7.80
CA LYS A 61 1.88 -19.36 -7.89
C LYS A 61 2.36 -17.92 -7.99
N THR A 62 1.70 -17.11 -8.83
CA THR A 62 1.99 -15.68 -8.96
C THR A 62 0.84 -14.86 -8.41
N LEU A 63 1.15 -13.95 -7.48
CA LEU A 63 0.25 -12.93 -6.96
C LEU A 63 0.58 -11.58 -7.60
N ASN A 64 -0.42 -10.97 -8.27
CA ASN A 64 -0.25 -9.68 -8.96
C ASN A 64 -0.67 -8.46 -8.10
N ARG A 65 -1.17 -8.68 -6.89
CA ARG A 65 -1.61 -7.64 -5.95
C ARG A 65 -0.99 -7.92 -4.58
N THR A 66 0.26 -7.51 -4.40
CA THR A 66 1.01 -7.77 -3.16
C THR A 66 0.52 -6.97 -1.95
N TYR A 67 -0.30 -5.94 -2.19
CA TYR A 67 -0.94 -5.12 -1.14
C TYR A 67 -2.28 -5.69 -0.65
N ASP A 68 -2.75 -6.77 -1.26
CA ASP A 68 -3.90 -7.53 -0.78
C ASP A 68 -3.43 -8.51 0.29
N VAL A 69 -3.54 -8.09 1.55
CA VAL A 69 -3.09 -8.87 2.71
C VAL A 69 -3.87 -10.19 2.81
N ALA A 70 -5.18 -10.18 2.52
CA ALA A 70 -5.99 -11.38 2.57
C ALA A 70 -5.56 -12.38 1.50
N GLY A 71 -5.42 -11.94 0.25
CA GLY A 71 -4.94 -12.79 -0.85
C GLY A 71 -3.54 -13.34 -0.62
N MET A 72 -2.63 -12.55 -0.03
CA MET A 72 -1.29 -13.02 0.33
C MET A 72 -1.34 -14.08 1.42
N ARG A 73 -2.11 -13.86 2.49
CA ARG A 73 -2.30 -14.84 3.57
C ARG A 73 -2.86 -16.16 3.05
N ASP A 74 -3.86 -16.10 2.17
CA ASP A 74 -4.50 -17.29 1.61
C ASP A 74 -3.54 -18.07 0.69
N ALA A 75 -2.74 -17.37 -0.12
CA ALA A 75 -1.70 -18.01 -0.93
C ALA A 75 -0.59 -18.65 -0.09
N LEU A 76 -0.18 -18.01 1.00
CA LEU A 76 0.78 -18.57 1.95
C LEU A 76 0.21 -19.81 2.64
N ARG A 77 -1.05 -19.74 3.08
CA ARG A 77 -1.73 -20.90 3.69
C ARG A 77 -1.81 -22.06 2.70
N GLU A 78 -2.23 -21.81 1.46
CA GLU A 78 -2.26 -22.82 0.40
C GLU A 78 -0.89 -23.46 0.20
N ALA A 79 0.18 -22.65 0.11
CA ALA A 79 1.55 -23.16 -0.07
C ALA A 79 2.03 -24.04 1.10
N LEU A 80 1.63 -23.71 2.33
CA LEU A 80 2.04 -24.45 3.54
C LEU A 80 1.19 -25.70 3.79
N THR A 81 -0.03 -25.77 3.25
CA THR A 81 -0.95 -26.89 3.48
C THR A 81 -1.13 -27.80 2.28
N THR A 82 -0.51 -27.48 1.12
CA THR A 82 -0.56 -28.34 -0.06
C THR A 82 0.10 -29.70 0.19
N LYS A 83 -0.45 -30.74 -0.45
CA LYS A 83 0.12 -32.09 -0.43
C LYS A 83 1.34 -32.23 -1.34
N GLU A 84 1.61 -31.23 -2.18
CA GLU A 84 2.81 -31.21 -3.03
C GLU A 84 4.07 -31.14 -2.18
N THR A 85 4.96 -32.12 -2.38
CA THR A 85 6.28 -32.18 -1.72
C THR A 85 7.34 -31.50 -2.58
N GLY A 86 8.40 -31.02 -1.95
CA GLY A 86 9.48 -30.31 -2.60
C GLY A 86 9.36 -28.79 -2.51
N PRO A 87 10.28 -28.05 -3.17
CA PRO A 87 10.29 -26.60 -3.08
C PRO A 87 9.06 -25.98 -3.73
N LYS A 88 8.48 -25.03 -3.01
CA LYS A 88 7.31 -24.23 -3.44
C LYS A 88 7.77 -22.81 -3.71
N VAL A 89 7.22 -22.16 -4.74
CA VAL A 89 7.60 -20.80 -5.11
C VAL A 89 6.37 -19.92 -5.23
N LEU A 90 6.32 -18.87 -4.42
CA LEU A 90 5.32 -17.82 -4.51
C LEU A 90 5.96 -16.57 -5.12
N VAL A 91 5.51 -16.15 -6.31
CA VAL A 91 5.98 -14.95 -6.97
C VAL A 91 5.05 -13.80 -6.59
N ALA A 92 5.55 -12.89 -5.76
CA ALA A 92 4.86 -11.69 -5.34
C ALA A 92 5.18 -10.56 -6.34
N ARG A 93 4.28 -10.32 -7.30
CA ARG A 93 4.48 -9.35 -8.39
C ARG A 93 3.77 -8.05 -8.10
N SER A 94 4.53 -6.95 -8.10
CA SER A 94 4.00 -5.61 -7.93
C SER A 94 4.87 -4.59 -8.64
N GLU A 95 4.28 -3.52 -9.18
CA GLU A 95 5.06 -2.44 -9.78
C GLU A 95 5.96 -1.77 -8.74
N CYS A 96 7.23 -1.53 -9.08
CA CYS A 96 8.14 -0.74 -8.26
C CYS A 96 7.56 0.67 -8.02
N GLN A 97 7.37 1.05 -6.75
CA GLN A 97 6.77 2.34 -6.39
C GLN A 97 7.61 3.53 -6.88
N LEU A 98 8.94 3.40 -6.91
CA LEU A 98 9.81 4.45 -7.43
C LEU A 98 9.55 4.69 -8.93
N ASN A 99 9.48 3.63 -9.73
CA ASN A 99 9.21 3.74 -11.17
C ASN A 99 7.79 4.22 -11.44
N ARG A 100 6.81 3.76 -10.67
CA ARG A 100 5.45 4.30 -10.71
C ARG A 100 5.44 5.81 -10.46
N GLN A 101 6.18 6.28 -9.45
CA GLN A 101 6.28 7.71 -9.16
C GLN A 101 6.96 8.50 -10.27
N ARG A 102 8.04 7.97 -10.86
CA ARG A 102 8.72 8.60 -12.00
C ARG A 102 7.79 8.74 -13.21
N ARG A 103 6.90 7.78 -13.43
CA ARG A 103 5.91 7.78 -14.50
C ARG A 103 4.72 8.71 -14.21
N VAL A 104 4.15 8.64 -13.00
CA VAL A 104 2.89 9.30 -12.64
C VAL A 104 3.09 10.79 -12.31
N LYS A 105 4.16 11.16 -11.60
CA LYS A 105 4.40 12.56 -11.20
C LYS A 105 4.42 13.55 -12.37
N PRO A 106 5.15 13.29 -13.49
CA PRO A 106 5.14 14.20 -14.65
C PRO A 106 3.75 14.35 -15.27
N GLN A 107 2.98 13.25 -15.36
CA GLN A 107 1.62 13.27 -15.92
C GLN A 107 0.69 14.13 -15.07
N VAL A 108 0.73 13.95 -13.74
CA VAL A 108 -0.04 14.78 -12.80
C VAL A 108 0.37 16.25 -12.90
N LYS A 109 1.68 16.53 -12.93
CA LYS A 109 2.18 17.91 -13.08
C LYS A 109 1.70 18.56 -14.37
N ALA A 110 1.75 17.85 -15.50
CA ALA A 110 1.27 18.33 -16.78
C ALA A 110 -0.25 18.58 -16.78
N ALA A 111 -1.05 17.69 -16.21
CA ALA A 111 -2.49 17.87 -16.07
C ALA A 111 -2.84 19.09 -15.21
N LEU A 112 -2.13 19.28 -14.10
CA LEU A 112 -2.30 20.45 -13.22
C LEU A 112 -1.95 21.76 -13.96
N ALA A 113 -0.88 21.77 -14.75
CA ALA A 113 -0.47 22.94 -15.54
C ALA A 113 -1.50 23.31 -16.62
N ARG A 114 -2.24 22.32 -17.15
CA ARG A 114 -3.35 22.55 -18.09
C ARG A 114 -4.66 22.95 -17.42
N GLY A 115 -4.69 23.07 -16.09
CA GLY A 115 -5.91 23.36 -15.33
C GLY A 115 -6.91 22.19 -15.29
N GLU A 116 -6.48 20.99 -15.66
CA GLU A 116 -7.34 19.81 -15.62
C GLU A 116 -7.68 19.40 -14.19
N ARG A 117 -8.88 18.84 -14.02
CA ARG A 117 -9.31 18.29 -12.74
C ARG A 117 -8.48 17.05 -12.39
N VAL A 118 -7.74 17.12 -11.29
CA VAL A 118 -6.94 16.00 -10.79
C VAL A 118 -7.44 15.57 -9.42
N VAL A 119 -7.68 14.28 -9.26
CA VAL A 119 -8.04 13.67 -7.98
C VAL A 119 -6.90 12.80 -7.51
N ARG A 120 -6.38 13.06 -6.30
CA ARG A 120 -5.32 12.28 -5.68
C ARG A 120 -5.80 11.71 -4.35
N GLU A 121 -5.58 10.42 -4.16
CA GLU A 121 -5.82 9.80 -2.87
C GLU A 121 -4.62 10.05 -1.94
N ARG A 122 -4.92 10.40 -0.70
CA ARG A 122 -3.94 10.57 0.37
C ARG A 122 -4.43 9.83 1.61
N PHE A 123 -3.49 9.37 2.39
CA PHE A 123 -3.79 8.79 3.68
C PHE A 123 -3.34 9.76 4.77
N GLY A 124 -4.04 9.74 5.88
CA GLY A 124 -3.71 10.52 7.06
C GLY A 124 -3.96 9.71 8.31
N VAL A 125 -3.47 10.23 9.41
CA VAL A 125 -3.68 9.66 10.74
C VAL A 125 -4.40 10.71 11.58
N ASP A 126 -5.51 10.32 12.16
CA ASP A 126 -6.22 11.10 13.15
C ASP A 126 -5.44 11.04 14.47
N ALA A 127 -4.91 12.19 14.88
CA ALA A 127 -4.06 12.29 16.05
C ALA A 127 -4.84 12.04 17.36
N ASP A 128 -6.12 12.40 17.40
CA ASP A 128 -6.96 12.24 18.60
C ASP A 128 -7.28 10.76 18.84
N THR A 129 -7.40 9.99 17.77
CA THR A 129 -7.71 8.55 17.81
C THR A 129 -6.46 7.67 17.86
N CYS A 130 -5.28 8.21 17.53
CA CYS A 130 -4.04 7.44 17.49
C CYS A 130 -3.63 6.96 18.88
N THR A 131 -3.42 5.65 19.02
CA THR A 131 -3.02 5.02 20.29
C THR A 131 -1.53 5.13 20.59
N GLY A 132 -0.71 5.53 19.62
CA GLY A 132 0.73 5.67 19.78
C GLY A 132 1.51 4.34 19.76
N ASP A 133 0.90 3.22 19.41
CA ASP A 133 1.58 1.91 19.34
C ASP A 133 2.53 1.76 18.15
N HIS A 134 2.36 2.60 17.13
CA HIS A 134 3.19 2.68 15.93
C HIS A 134 3.30 1.38 15.10
N SER A 135 2.37 0.46 15.23
CA SER A 135 2.31 -0.77 14.41
C SER A 135 2.29 -0.44 12.91
N CYS A 136 1.63 0.65 12.54
CA CYS A 136 1.63 1.16 11.15
C CYS A 136 3.03 1.41 10.61
N ILE A 137 3.94 1.96 11.40
CA ILE A 137 5.32 2.27 11.01
C ILE A 137 6.14 0.99 10.99
N ARG A 138 6.09 0.22 12.08
CA ARG A 138 6.91 -0.99 12.24
C ARG A 138 6.60 -2.06 11.20
N LEU A 139 5.33 -2.24 10.87
CA LEU A 139 4.90 -3.32 9.97
C LEU A 139 4.89 -2.91 8.50
N SER A 140 4.61 -1.65 8.18
CA SER A 140 4.60 -1.21 6.78
C SER A 140 5.99 -0.85 6.24
N GLY A 141 6.92 -0.44 7.12
CA GLY A 141 8.22 0.08 6.70
C GLY A 141 8.14 1.31 5.77
N CYS A 142 7.02 2.04 5.79
CA CYS A 142 6.76 3.12 4.85
C CYS A 142 7.63 4.34 5.15
N PRO A 143 8.46 4.83 4.21
CA PRO A 143 9.33 5.99 4.43
C PRO A 143 8.55 7.31 4.56
N SER A 144 7.27 7.34 4.21
CA SER A 144 6.39 8.50 4.36
C SER A 144 5.61 8.51 5.67
N LEU A 145 5.81 7.52 6.54
CA LEU A 145 5.29 7.54 7.90
C LEU A 145 6.37 8.01 8.87
N SER A 146 5.98 8.88 9.78
CA SER A 146 6.84 9.42 10.83
C SER A 146 6.02 9.59 12.11
N ILE A 147 6.65 10.07 13.14
CA ILE A 147 6.01 10.43 14.41
C ILE A 147 6.03 11.96 14.58
N LYS A 148 5.05 12.48 15.28
CA LYS A 148 5.01 13.89 15.74
C LYS A 148 4.55 13.93 17.20
N PRO A 149 4.85 15.01 17.93
CA PRO A 149 4.31 15.21 19.27
C PRO A 149 2.78 15.09 19.27
N ASN A 150 2.24 14.56 20.35
CA ASN A 150 0.78 14.49 20.50
C ASN A 150 0.22 15.91 20.60
N PRO A 151 -0.84 16.26 19.85
CA PRO A 151 -1.48 17.57 19.97
C PRO A 151 -2.19 17.77 21.32
N ASP A 152 -2.58 16.69 21.99
CA ASP A 152 -3.16 16.74 23.33
C ASP A 152 -2.02 16.93 24.37
N PRO A 153 -1.98 18.06 25.10
CA PRO A 153 -0.93 18.33 26.09
C PRO A 153 -0.94 17.38 27.28
N LEU A 154 -2.06 16.65 27.50
CA LEU A 154 -2.16 15.66 28.58
C LEU A 154 -1.61 14.29 28.19
N ARG A 155 -1.25 14.11 26.92
CA ARG A 155 -0.71 12.84 26.41
C ARG A 155 0.73 13.02 25.97
N THR A 156 1.61 12.19 26.52
CA THR A 156 3.06 12.21 26.22
C THR A 156 3.42 11.31 25.02
N ASP A 157 2.59 10.33 24.69
CA ASP A 157 2.86 9.38 23.62
C ASP A 157 2.79 10.08 22.25
N PRO A 158 3.85 10.01 21.43
CA PRO A 158 3.84 10.61 20.11
C PRO A 158 2.81 9.92 19.22
N VAL A 159 2.26 10.64 18.27
CA VAL A 159 1.30 10.09 17.30
C VAL A 159 1.94 9.91 15.93
N ALA A 160 1.46 8.92 15.19
CA ALA A 160 1.89 8.72 13.81
C ALA A 160 1.42 9.88 12.92
N THR A 161 2.20 10.21 11.91
CA THR A 161 1.86 11.21 10.89
C THR A 161 2.29 10.75 9.51
N VAL A 162 1.55 11.19 8.50
CA VAL A 162 1.86 10.89 7.09
C VAL A 162 2.48 12.13 6.46
N LEU A 163 3.70 11.99 5.95
CA LEU A 163 4.46 13.06 5.31
C LEU A 163 3.93 13.35 3.89
N ASP A 164 4.25 14.53 3.35
CA ASP A 164 3.88 14.95 1.99
C ASP A 164 4.47 14.07 0.87
N SER A 165 5.52 13.31 1.19
CA SER A 165 6.09 12.30 0.29
C SER A 165 5.17 11.11 0.05
N CYS A 166 4.05 10.99 0.77
CA CYS A 166 3.07 9.91 0.62
C CYS A 166 2.57 9.80 -0.82
N VAL A 167 2.62 8.58 -1.36
CA VAL A 167 2.21 8.25 -2.73
C VAL A 167 0.78 7.71 -2.82
N GLY A 168 0.08 7.57 -1.69
CA GLY A 168 -1.31 7.13 -1.64
C GLY A 168 -1.51 5.64 -1.94
N CYS A 169 -0.54 4.77 -1.69
CA CYS A 169 -0.66 3.34 -1.97
C CYS A 169 -1.58 2.57 -1.00
N GLY A 170 -1.81 3.08 0.21
CA GLY A 170 -2.73 2.50 1.20
C GLY A 170 -2.15 1.41 2.10
N VAL A 171 -0.96 0.91 1.82
CA VAL A 171 -0.34 -0.23 2.53
C VAL A 171 -0.28 -0.03 4.03
N CYS A 172 0.09 1.17 4.49
CA CYS A 172 0.19 1.47 5.92
C CYS A 172 -1.14 1.30 6.65
N GLY A 173 -2.25 1.73 6.03
CA GLY A 173 -3.58 1.56 6.59
C GLY A 173 -4.04 0.09 6.60
N GLU A 174 -3.80 -0.64 5.50
CA GLU A 174 -4.16 -2.06 5.40
C GLU A 174 -3.39 -2.91 6.41
N VAL A 175 -2.09 -2.70 6.54
CA VAL A 175 -1.23 -3.43 7.48
C VAL A 175 -1.62 -3.13 8.93
N SER A 176 -1.85 -1.87 9.28
CA SER A 176 -2.29 -1.49 10.63
C SER A 176 -3.64 -2.08 10.98
N HIS A 177 -4.59 -2.05 10.04
CA HIS A 177 -5.91 -2.61 10.26
C HIS A 177 -5.84 -4.14 10.44
N ALA A 178 -5.04 -4.82 9.59
CA ALA A 178 -4.88 -6.27 9.70
C ALA A 178 -4.21 -6.73 11.01
N ALA A 179 -3.27 -5.92 11.54
CA ALA A 179 -2.53 -6.26 12.75
C ALA A 179 -3.24 -5.90 14.05
N VAL A 180 -3.83 -4.69 14.13
CA VAL A 180 -4.34 -4.11 15.38
C VAL A 180 -5.71 -3.43 15.25
N LEU A 181 -6.40 -3.60 14.12
CA LEU A 181 -7.68 -2.93 13.82
C LEU A 181 -7.62 -1.41 14.05
N CYS A 182 -6.53 -0.78 13.66
CA CYS A 182 -6.24 0.62 13.92
C CYS A 182 -7.34 1.55 13.36
N PRO A 183 -8.04 2.33 14.20
CA PRO A 183 -9.14 3.19 13.76
C PRO A 183 -8.67 4.56 13.26
N SER A 184 -7.40 4.91 13.47
CA SER A 184 -6.89 6.27 13.25
C SER A 184 -6.50 6.57 11.81
N PHE A 185 -6.35 5.56 10.95
CA PHE A 185 -6.08 5.79 9.53
C PHE A 185 -7.33 6.20 8.78
N TYR A 186 -7.23 7.30 8.03
CA TYR A 186 -8.28 7.72 7.11
C TYR A 186 -7.73 7.95 5.71
N LYS A 187 -8.60 7.83 4.72
CA LYS A 187 -8.33 8.09 3.31
C LYS A 187 -9.03 9.37 2.88
N ALA A 188 -8.26 10.33 2.38
CA ALA A 188 -8.77 11.57 1.83
C ALA A 188 -8.60 11.61 0.30
N ARG A 189 -9.57 12.18 -0.39
CA ARG A 189 -9.51 12.47 -1.84
C ARG A 189 -9.32 13.96 -2.02
N ILE A 190 -8.11 14.36 -2.39
CA ILE A 190 -7.76 15.76 -2.67
C ILE A 190 -8.10 16.04 -4.13
N VAL A 191 -9.01 16.95 -4.37
CA VAL A 191 -9.40 17.41 -5.69
C VAL A 191 -8.72 18.74 -5.97
N THR A 192 -7.84 18.79 -6.97
CA THR A 192 -7.21 20.01 -7.47
C THR A 192 -7.92 20.42 -8.76
N ASN A 193 -8.07 21.73 -8.98
CA ASN A 193 -8.87 22.30 -10.07
C ASN A 193 -10.32 21.75 -10.07
N PRO A 194 -11.08 21.96 -9.00
CA PRO A 194 -12.44 21.44 -8.87
C PRO A 194 -13.39 22.08 -9.88
N THR A 195 -14.27 21.28 -10.49
CA THR A 195 -15.33 21.75 -11.36
C THR A 195 -16.41 22.51 -10.57
N ALA A 196 -17.31 23.22 -11.26
CA ALA A 196 -18.45 23.86 -10.63
C ALA A 196 -19.33 22.84 -9.88
N TRP A 197 -19.46 21.62 -10.42
CA TRP A 197 -20.19 20.52 -9.77
C TRP A 197 -19.50 20.02 -8.49
N ASP A 198 -18.19 19.88 -8.49
CA ASP A 198 -17.44 19.51 -7.28
C ASP A 198 -17.66 20.54 -6.17
N ARG A 199 -17.61 21.83 -6.52
CA ARG A 199 -17.84 22.94 -5.58
C ARG A 199 -19.27 22.95 -5.03
N LEU A 200 -20.27 22.73 -5.88
CA LEU A 200 -21.65 22.63 -5.44
C LEU A 200 -21.86 21.46 -4.49
N ARG A 201 -21.39 20.28 -4.88
CA ARG A 201 -21.46 19.07 -4.06
C ARG A 201 -20.79 19.25 -2.70
N GLU A 202 -19.61 19.89 -2.67
CA GLU A 202 -18.89 20.15 -1.43
C GLU A 202 -19.63 21.16 -0.55
N ARG A 203 -20.24 22.19 -1.10
CA ARG A 203 -21.09 23.13 -0.33
C ARG A 203 -22.26 22.41 0.33
N VAL A 204 -22.99 21.59 -0.42
CA VAL A 204 -24.11 20.82 0.12
C VAL A 204 -23.64 19.87 1.21
N ARG A 205 -22.56 19.12 0.95
CA ARG A 205 -21.97 18.20 1.92
C ARG A 205 -21.55 18.91 3.21
N SER A 206 -20.83 20.02 3.08
CA SER A 206 -20.36 20.80 4.23
C SER A 206 -21.51 21.42 5.02
N ALA A 207 -22.57 21.86 4.35
CA ALA A 207 -23.77 22.36 5.03
C ALA A 207 -24.46 21.27 5.86
N VAL A 208 -24.63 20.07 5.28
CA VAL A 208 -25.23 18.91 5.98
C VAL A 208 -24.36 18.48 7.15
N ILE A 209 -23.04 18.32 6.93
CA ILE A 209 -22.11 17.93 8.00
C ILE A 209 -22.10 18.98 9.11
N GLY A 210 -21.99 20.26 8.78
CA GLY A 210 -22.00 21.34 9.78
C GLY A 210 -23.31 21.40 10.58
N TRP A 211 -24.45 21.10 9.94
CA TRP A 211 -25.72 20.99 10.65
C TRP A 211 -25.73 19.80 11.62
N LEU A 212 -25.26 18.62 11.16
CA LEU A 212 -25.18 17.42 12.01
C LEU A 212 -24.23 17.63 13.20
N GLN A 213 -23.06 18.24 12.95
CA GLN A 213 -22.08 18.53 14.00
C GLN A 213 -22.64 19.48 15.06
N ARG A 214 -23.34 20.55 14.65
CA ARG A 214 -24.01 21.48 15.59
C ARG A 214 -25.05 20.75 16.42
N ARG A 215 -25.87 19.90 15.79
CA ARG A 215 -26.87 19.09 16.48
C ARG A 215 -26.25 18.13 17.49
N ASP A 216 -25.16 17.47 17.12
CA ASP A 216 -24.45 16.55 18.01
C ASP A 216 -23.78 17.29 19.17
N ALA A 217 -23.15 18.45 18.91
CA ALA A 217 -22.59 19.32 19.95
C ALA A 217 -23.65 19.81 20.94
N ALA A 218 -24.81 20.24 20.45
CA ALA A 218 -25.92 20.65 21.31
C ALA A 218 -26.44 19.48 22.18
N ARG A 219 -26.55 18.29 21.59
CA ARG A 219 -26.95 17.09 22.34
C ARG A 219 -25.92 16.72 23.42
N ARG A 220 -24.64 16.79 23.12
CA ARG A 220 -23.56 16.52 24.11
C ARG A 220 -23.56 17.55 25.22
N ALA A 221 -23.70 18.83 24.88
CA ALA A 221 -23.79 19.89 25.86
C ALA A 221 -25.03 19.70 26.81
N TRP A 222 -26.17 19.31 26.24
CA TRP A 222 -27.36 19.01 27.05
C TRP A 222 -27.14 17.79 27.96
N LEU A 223 -26.48 16.71 27.46
CA LEU A 223 -26.17 15.52 28.27
C LEU A 223 -25.14 15.78 29.37
N ALA A 224 -24.23 16.75 29.17
CA ALA A 224 -23.17 17.06 30.12
C ALA A 224 -23.60 18.11 31.19
N PHE A 225 -24.49 19.03 30.83
CA PHE A 225 -24.81 20.21 31.64
C PHE A 225 -26.32 20.50 31.74
N GLY A 226 -27.18 19.66 31.16
CA GLY A 226 -28.62 19.80 31.26
C GLY A 226 -29.11 19.17 32.55
N ASP A 227 -29.50 20.00 33.53
CA ASP A 227 -30.28 19.62 34.69
C ASP A 227 -31.76 19.42 34.31
#